data_0a42663ced88f5e6927041a68940ee9c
#
_entry.id   0a42663ced88f5e6927041a68940ee9c
#
_cell.length_a   1.000
_cell.length_b   1.000
_cell.length_c   1.000
_cell.angle_alpha   90.00
_cell.angle_beta   90.00
_cell.angle_gamma   90.00
#
_symmetry.space_group_name_H-M   'P 1'
#
loop_
_entity.id
_entity.type
_entity.pdbx_description
1 polymer ?
#
loop_
_entity_poly.entity_id
_entity_poly.type
_entity_poly.pdbx_seq_one_letter_code
_entity_poly.pdbx_strand_id
1 'polypeptide(L)'
;FKDEVAASRTFVFVREIEPLLQAGLIKGGDLDNAIVIYEREMPQDAYDKLADVMGVPHMDAKQLGYINHKPLVWPNECARHKLLDVIGDLALIGKPIKGRIIATRPGHTINNKFARQMRKEIRLHEIQAPSYDCNREPIMDVNRIRELLPHRYPFQLVDKVIEIGANYIVGVKNVTANEPFFQGHFPQEPVMPGVLQVEAMAQTGGLLVLNSVDEPERYSTYFMKIDGVKFRQKVVPGDTLIFRVELMAPIRRGISTMKGYVFVGEKVVCEAEFMAQIVKNK
;
A
#
# COMPACT_ATOMS: atom_id res chain seq x y z
N PHE A 1 5.24 -13.27 23.34
CA PHE A 1 6.29 -13.02 22.36
C PHE A 1 7.62 -12.69 23.03
N LYS A 2 7.65 -11.69 23.91
CA LYS A 2 8.88 -11.23 24.59
C LYS A 2 9.61 -12.37 25.30
N ASP A 3 8.88 -13.17 26.09
CA ASP A 3 9.44 -14.18 26.96
C ASP A 3 9.68 -15.54 26.29
N GLU A 4 9.20 -15.73 25.03
CA GLU A 4 9.26 -17.04 24.38
C GLU A 4 9.92 -17.03 22.99
N VAL A 5 10.03 -15.87 22.35
CA VAL A 5 10.52 -15.77 20.95
C VAL A 5 11.62 -14.74 20.77
N ALA A 6 11.45 -13.54 21.35
CA ALA A 6 12.29 -12.38 21.07
C ALA A 6 13.78 -12.57 21.42
N ALA A 7 14.11 -13.43 22.39
CA ALA A 7 15.48 -13.70 22.81
C ALA A 7 16.17 -14.83 22.02
N SER A 8 15.51 -15.41 20.99
CA SER A 8 16.09 -16.47 20.18
C SER A 8 17.14 -15.92 19.21
N ARG A 9 18.35 -16.45 19.32
CA ARG A 9 19.47 -16.09 18.44
C ARG A 9 19.26 -16.66 17.04
N THR A 10 19.81 -15.95 16.05
CA THR A 10 19.91 -16.49 14.69
C THR A 10 20.79 -17.73 14.65
N PHE A 11 20.76 -18.48 13.57
CA PHE A 11 21.62 -19.65 13.41
C PHE A 11 22.17 -19.71 11.98
N VAL A 12 23.34 -20.33 11.88
CA VAL A 12 24.06 -20.52 10.62
C VAL A 12 24.78 -21.85 10.65
N PHE A 13 24.91 -22.50 9.51
CA PHE A 13 25.68 -23.74 9.37
C PHE A 13 27.15 -23.42 9.11
N VAL A 14 28.05 -24.28 9.62
CA VAL A 14 29.50 -24.11 9.41
C VAL A 14 29.84 -24.00 7.93
N ARG A 15 29.23 -24.81 7.06
CA ARG A 15 29.43 -24.74 5.61
C ARG A 15 29.08 -23.38 4.99
N GLU A 16 28.23 -22.62 5.64
CA GLU A 16 27.78 -21.29 5.16
C GLU A 16 28.67 -20.17 5.70
N ILE A 17 29.21 -20.37 6.92
CA ILE A 17 30.01 -19.35 7.60
C ILE A 17 31.46 -19.31 7.07
N GLU A 18 32.03 -20.46 6.72
CA GLU A 18 33.42 -20.56 6.28
C GLU A 18 33.76 -19.67 5.07
N PRO A 19 32.97 -19.66 3.97
CA PRO A 19 33.19 -18.74 2.86
C PRO A 19 33.01 -17.28 3.23
N LEU A 20 32.10 -16.98 4.17
CA LEU A 20 31.81 -15.63 4.62
C LEU A 20 32.95 -15.08 5.51
N LEU A 21 33.55 -15.93 6.36
CA LEU A 21 34.72 -15.60 7.15
C LEU A 21 35.92 -15.28 6.25
N GLN A 22 36.19 -16.15 5.26
CA GLN A 22 37.28 -15.96 4.29
C GLN A 22 37.12 -14.67 3.46
N ALA A 23 35.88 -14.30 3.14
CA ALA A 23 35.55 -13.07 2.40
C ALA A 23 35.46 -11.81 3.29
N GLY A 24 35.60 -11.90 4.61
CA GLY A 24 35.46 -10.77 5.55
C GLY A 24 34.05 -10.16 5.57
N LEU A 25 33.03 -10.95 5.24
CA LEU A 25 31.64 -10.48 5.09
C LEU A 25 30.83 -10.58 6.39
N ILE A 26 31.36 -11.18 7.45
CA ILE A 26 30.68 -11.26 8.75
C ILE A 26 30.93 -9.94 9.49
N LYS A 27 29.96 -9.03 9.42
CA LYS A 27 29.99 -7.74 10.09
C LYS A 27 28.93 -7.72 11.18
N GLY A 28 29.34 -8.00 12.45
CA GLY A 28 28.44 -7.93 13.61
C GLY A 28 27.77 -9.27 14.01
N GLY A 29 28.03 -10.36 13.30
CA GLY A 29 27.70 -11.72 13.76
C GLY A 29 28.78 -12.22 14.70
N ASP A 30 28.40 -12.69 15.90
CA ASP A 30 29.25 -13.34 16.88
C ASP A 30 28.50 -14.49 17.57
N LEU A 31 29.20 -15.23 18.44
CA LEU A 31 28.61 -16.36 19.16
C LEU A 31 27.63 -15.93 20.28
N ASP A 32 27.51 -14.65 20.56
CA ASP A 32 26.52 -14.12 21.50
C ASP A 32 25.15 -13.94 20.82
N ASN A 33 25.15 -13.63 19.52
CA ASN A 33 23.95 -13.34 18.76
C ASN A 33 23.59 -14.39 17.69
N ALA A 34 24.47 -15.37 17.45
CA ALA A 34 24.27 -16.44 16.49
C ALA A 34 24.63 -17.82 17.07
N ILE A 35 23.84 -18.83 16.67
CA ILE A 35 24.10 -20.23 16.95
C ILE A 35 24.80 -20.81 15.71
N VAL A 36 26.01 -21.34 15.87
CA VAL A 36 26.74 -21.99 14.78
C VAL A 36 26.50 -23.50 14.85
N ILE A 37 25.89 -24.04 13.79
CA ILE A 37 25.57 -25.47 13.70
C ILE A 37 26.68 -26.17 12.96
N TYR A 38 27.36 -27.11 13.66
CA TYR A 38 28.36 -28.00 13.12
C TYR A 38 27.66 -29.30 12.69
N GLU A 39 27.29 -29.37 11.42
CA GLU A 39 26.41 -30.43 10.89
C GLU A 39 27.16 -31.52 10.12
N ARG A 40 28.44 -31.32 9.83
CA ARG A 40 29.24 -32.22 9.04
C ARG A 40 30.66 -32.30 9.56
N GLU A 41 31.17 -33.51 9.73
CA GLU A 41 32.54 -33.75 10.12
C GLU A 41 33.56 -33.16 9.12
N MET A 42 34.63 -32.62 9.64
CA MET A 42 35.78 -32.10 8.89
C MET A 42 37.09 -32.64 9.51
N PRO A 43 38.23 -32.51 8.82
CA PRO A 43 39.54 -32.82 9.41
C PRO A 43 39.79 -32.01 10.69
N GLN A 44 40.43 -32.61 11.71
CA GLN A 44 40.64 -31.97 13.02
C GLN A 44 41.38 -30.64 12.88
N ASP A 45 42.42 -30.60 12.01
CA ASP A 45 43.18 -29.37 11.77
C ASP A 45 42.37 -28.25 11.15
N ALA A 46 41.36 -28.56 10.35
CA ALA A 46 40.43 -27.59 9.78
C ALA A 46 39.45 -27.09 10.85
N TYR A 47 38.97 -28.01 11.72
CA TYR A 47 38.10 -27.61 12.84
C TYR A 47 38.85 -26.72 13.83
N ASP A 48 40.10 -27.07 14.19
CA ASP A 48 40.90 -26.28 15.13
C ASP A 48 41.17 -24.87 14.63
N LYS A 49 41.46 -24.69 13.34
CA LYS A 49 41.56 -23.35 12.72
C LYS A 49 40.25 -22.57 12.77
N LEU A 50 39.12 -23.23 12.54
CA LEU A 50 37.82 -22.60 12.65
C LEU A 50 37.52 -22.16 14.10
N ALA A 51 37.81 -23.02 15.06
CA ALA A 51 37.66 -22.75 16.49
C ALA A 51 38.52 -21.56 16.94
N ASP A 52 39.78 -21.51 16.45
CA ASP A 52 40.67 -20.35 16.74
C ASP A 52 40.11 -19.03 16.21
N VAL A 53 39.62 -19.03 14.95
CA VAL A 53 39.01 -17.85 14.33
C VAL A 53 37.74 -17.42 15.08
N MET A 54 36.98 -18.37 15.61
CA MET A 54 35.75 -18.12 16.35
C MET A 54 36.00 -17.83 17.85
N GLY A 55 37.22 -18.02 18.33
CA GLY A 55 37.58 -17.83 19.75
C GLY A 55 36.91 -18.85 20.68
N VAL A 56 36.72 -20.08 20.23
CA VAL A 56 36.12 -21.17 21.04
C VAL A 56 37.14 -22.28 21.31
N PRO A 57 36.95 -23.09 22.38
CA PRO A 57 37.80 -24.24 22.66
C PRO A 57 37.79 -25.25 21.53
N HIS A 58 38.94 -25.89 21.27
CA HIS A 58 39.02 -27.04 20.39
C HIS A 58 38.20 -28.21 20.95
N MET A 59 37.45 -28.87 20.10
CA MET A 59 36.66 -30.06 20.40
C MET A 59 37.03 -31.17 19.43
N ASP A 60 36.58 -32.37 19.71
CA ASP A 60 36.70 -33.48 18.76
C ASP A 60 35.86 -33.17 17.49
N ALA A 61 36.51 -33.05 16.35
CA ALA A 61 35.88 -32.75 15.07
C ALA A 61 34.85 -33.80 14.60
N LYS A 62 34.76 -34.95 15.27
CA LYS A 62 33.72 -35.95 15.06
C LYS A 62 32.46 -35.69 15.86
N GLN A 63 32.52 -34.75 16.82
CA GLN A 63 31.36 -34.43 17.66
C GLN A 63 30.53 -33.34 16.98
N LEU A 64 29.49 -33.73 16.28
CA LEU A 64 28.53 -32.83 15.65
C LEU A 64 27.68 -32.16 16.71
N GLY A 65 27.19 -30.94 16.42
CA GLY A 65 26.33 -30.19 17.35
C GLY A 65 26.40 -28.67 17.15
N TYR A 66 26.52 -27.96 18.26
CA TYR A 66 26.57 -26.50 18.25
C TYR A 66 27.96 -26.01 18.69
N ILE A 67 28.52 -25.11 17.93
CA ILE A 67 29.72 -24.36 18.32
C ILE A 67 29.27 -23.07 19.00
N ASN A 68 29.15 -23.10 20.33
CA ASN A 68 28.74 -21.96 21.12
C ASN A 68 29.51 -21.90 22.44
N HIS A 69 29.71 -20.69 22.96
CA HIS A 69 30.22 -20.51 24.32
C HIS A 69 29.11 -20.31 25.35
N LYS A 70 27.84 -20.19 24.90
CA LYS A 70 26.65 -20.09 25.77
C LYS A 70 25.66 -21.23 25.45
N PRO A 71 24.99 -21.79 26.47
CA PRO A 71 23.95 -22.77 26.22
C PRO A 71 22.81 -22.19 25.40
N LEU A 72 22.02 -23.05 24.75
CA LEU A 72 20.78 -22.65 24.11
C LEU A 72 19.80 -22.12 25.17
N VAL A 73 19.09 -21.01 24.85
CA VAL A 73 18.04 -20.47 25.71
C VAL A 73 16.88 -21.44 25.80
N TRP A 74 16.58 -22.12 24.69
CA TRP A 74 15.59 -23.21 24.61
C TRP A 74 16.11 -24.34 23.72
N PRO A 75 15.71 -25.58 23.97
CA PRO A 75 16.11 -26.72 23.12
C PRO A 75 15.74 -26.54 21.64
N ASN A 76 14.72 -25.73 21.36
CA ASN A 76 14.22 -25.41 20.01
C ASN A 76 14.48 -23.95 19.60
N GLU A 77 15.56 -23.35 20.09
CA GLU A 77 15.87 -21.93 19.85
C GLU A 77 15.91 -21.55 18.38
N CYS A 78 16.52 -22.38 17.51
CA CYS A 78 16.56 -22.17 16.07
C CYS A 78 15.14 -22.11 15.43
N ALA A 79 14.21 -22.96 15.90
CA ALA A 79 12.83 -22.93 15.42
C ALA A 79 12.09 -21.67 15.90
N ARG A 80 12.37 -21.21 17.12
CA ARG A 80 11.84 -19.94 17.64
C ARG A 80 12.35 -18.74 16.88
N HIS A 81 13.62 -18.76 16.48
CA HIS A 81 14.18 -17.73 15.61
C HIS A 81 13.49 -17.72 14.24
N LYS A 82 13.19 -18.88 13.65
CA LYS A 82 12.41 -18.93 12.42
C LYS A 82 11.01 -18.36 12.55
N LEU A 83 10.39 -18.48 13.73
CA LEU A 83 9.12 -17.81 14.02
C LEU A 83 9.31 -16.29 14.09
N LEU A 84 10.40 -15.82 14.70
CA LEU A 84 10.76 -14.39 14.75
C LEU A 84 10.95 -13.82 13.33
N ASP A 85 11.66 -14.53 12.46
CA ASP A 85 11.84 -14.17 11.04
C ASP A 85 10.48 -14.04 10.33
N VAL A 86 9.58 -15.00 10.49
CA VAL A 86 8.23 -14.95 9.89
C VAL A 86 7.46 -13.72 10.36
N ILE A 87 7.46 -13.44 11.67
CA ILE A 87 6.75 -12.29 12.24
C ILE A 87 7.33 -10.98 11.68
N GLY A 88 8.66 -10.85 11.63
CA GLY A 88 9.36 -9.67 11.10
C GLY A 88 9.11 -9.45 9.61
N ASP A 89 9.23 -10.52 8.81
CA ASP A 89 9.01 -10.45 7.36
C ASP A 89 7.55 -10.11 7.02
N LEU A 90 6.59 -10.65 7.77
CA LEU A 90 5.16 -10.38 7.54
C LEU A 90 4.75 -8.97 8.00
N ALA A 91 5.48 -8.34 8.92
CA ALA A 91 5.26 -6.94 9.28
C ALA A 91 5.45 -6.00 8.08
N LEU A 92 6.22 -6.40 7.04
CA LEU A 92 6.38 -5.68 5.77
C LEU A 92 5.09 -5.57 4.95
N ILE A 93 4.03 -6.32 5.28
CA ILE A 93 2.69 -6.15 4.71
C ILE A 93 2.14 -4.75 5.02
N GLY A 94 2.50 -4.17 6.17
CA GLY A 94 2.10 -2.83 6.60
C GLY A 94 0.65 -2.74 7.12
N LYS A 95 0.01 -3.89 7.37
CA LYS A 95 -1.32 -4.00 7.98
C LYS A 95 -1.31 -5.10 9.04
N PRO A 96 -2.06 -4.96 10.13
CA PRO A 96 -2.20 -6.03 11.12
C PRO A 96 -2.89 -7.25 10.51
N ILE A 97 -2.42 -8.44 10.86
CA ILE A 97 -2.99 -9.70 10.41
C ILE A 97 -3.85 -10.29 11.54
N LYS A 98 -5.10 -10.62 11.24
CA LYS A 98 -5.97 -11.39 12.12
C LYS A 98 -6.22 -12.76 11.51
N GLY A 99 -5.61 -13.79 12.08
CA GLY A 99 -5.75 -15.14 11.55
C GLY A 99 -4.67 -16.08 12.09
N ARG A 100 -4.65 -17.30 11.58
CA ARG A 100 -3.64 -18.34 11.85
C ARG A 100 -2.69 -18.43 10.67
N ILE A 101 -1.39 -18.36 10.93
CA ILE A 101 -0.33 -18.54 9.94
C ILE A 101 0.34 -19.89 10.17
N ILE A 102 0.45 -20.71 9.13
CA ILE A 102 1.18 -21.96 9.14
C ILE A 102 2.31 -21.83 8.14
N ALA A 103 3.54 -21.86 8.62
CA ALA A 103 4.74 -21.75 7.79
C ALA A 103 5.52 -23.07 7.80
N THR A 104 5.69 -23.67 6.64
CA THR A 104 6.50 -24.90 6.46
C THR A 104 7.80 -24.53 5.78
N ARG A 105 8.94 -24.80 6.45
CA ARG A 105 10.28 -24.42 5.99
C ARG A 105 10.39 -22.94 5.61
N PRO A 106 10.01 -22.00 6.50
CA PRO A 106 10.04 -20.59 6.20
C PRO A 106 11.48 -20.09 6.00
N GLY A 107 11.61 -19.03 5.21
CA GLY A 107 12.85 -18.30 5.00
C GLY A 107 12.54 -16.93 4.38
N HIS A 108 13.45 -15.95 4.52
CA HIS A 108 13.23 -14.57 4.09
C HIS A 108 12.74 -14.45 2.64
N THR A 109 13.27 -15.25 1.72
CA THR A 109 12.85 -15.21 0.30
C THR A 109 11.36 -15.52 0.14
N ILE A 110 10.87 -16.61 0.73
CA ILE A 110 9.48 -17.05 0.59
C ILE A 110 8.55 -16.16 1.41
N ASN A 111 8.94 -15.74 2.63
CA ASN A 111 8.19 -14.87 3.48
C ASN A 111 7.97 -13.50 2.80
N ASN A 112 9.04 -12.91 2.24
CA ASN A 112 8.97 -11.64 1.51
C ASN A 112 8.15 -11.74 0.21
N LYS A 113 8.21 -12.87 -0.50
CA LYS A 113 7.35 -13.10 -1.68
C LYS A 113 5.88 -13.13 -1.27
N PHE A 114 5.55 -13.81 -0.19
CA PHE A 114 4.19 -13.86 0.36
C PHE A 114 3.73 -12.47 0.83
N ALA A 115 4.57 -11.74 1.57
CA ALA A 115 4.23 -10.38 2.02
C ALA A 115 3.95 -9.42 0.85
N ARG A 116 4.73 -9.50 -0.24
CA ARG A 116 4.49 -8.72 -1.47
C ARG A 116 3.18 -9.09 -2.15
N GLN A 117 2.85 -10.39 -2.21
CA GLN A 117 1.59 -10.85 -2.77
C GLN A 117 0.41 -10.36 -1.95
N MET A 118 0.45 -10.52 -0.63
CA MET A 118 -0.58 -10.01 0.27
C MET A 118 -0.78 -8.50 0.14
N ARG A 119 0.30 -7.72 0.05
CA ARG A 119 0.21 -6.27 -0.21
C ARG A 119 -0.49 -5.95 -1.53
N LYS A 120 -0.23 -6.74 -2.58
CA LYS A 120 -0.90 -6.58 -3.87
C LYS A 120 -2.40 -6.86 -3.74
N GLU A 121 -2.77 -7.96 -3.09
CA GLU A 121 -4.18 -8.33 -2.87
C GLU A 121 -4.92 -7.27 -2.03
N ILE A 122 -4.32 -6.80 -0.93
CA ILE A 122 -4.87 -5.74 -0.11
C ILE A 122 -5.14 -4.48 -0.95
N ARG A 123 -4.17 -4.07 -1.80
CA ARG A 123 -4.36 -2.91 -2.69
C ARG A 123 -5.49 -3.11 -3.69
N LEU A 124 -5.64 -4.32 -4.25
CA LEU A 124 -6.74 -4.63 -5.16
C LEU A 124 -8.09 -4.53 -4.43
N HIS A 125 -8.18 -4.99 -3.18
CA HIS A 125 -9.39 -4.88 -2.36
C HIS A 125 -9.67 -3.45 -1.85
N GLU A 126 -8.64 -2.65 -1.60
CA GLU A 126 -8.79 -1.23 -1.21
C GLU A 126 -9.28 -0.36 -2.38
N ILE A 127 -9.07 -0.78 -3.64
CA ILE A 127 -9.46 -0.06 -4.85
C ILE A 127 -10.61 -0.85 -5.53
N GLN A 128 -11.68 -1.13 -4.80
CA GLN A 128 -12.89 -1.68 -5.39
C GLN A 128 -13.80 -0.56 -5.91
N ALA A 129 -14.41 -0.80 -7.08
CA ALA A 129 -15.41 0.08 -7.61
C ALA A 129 -16.60 0.18 -6.63
N PRO A 130 -17.08 1.38 -6.31
CA PRO A 130 -18.31 1.53 -5.55
C PRO A 130 -19.47 0.86 -6.29
N SER A 131 -20.39 0.25 -5.55
CA SER A 131 -21.61 -0.29 -6.14
C SER A 131 -22.47 0.85 -6.69
N TYR A 132 -22.88 0.74 -7.95
CA TYR A 132 -23.74 1.71 -8.60
C TYR A 132 -25.04 1.06 -9.09
N ASP A 133 -26.14 1.45 -8.48
CA ASP A 133 -27.49 1.11 -8.93
C ASP A 133 -28.14 2.38 -9.52
N CYS A 134 -28.41 2.37 -10.83
CA CYS A 134 -29.01 3.50 -11.53
C CYS A 134 -30.47 3.78 -11.11
N ASN A 135 -31.15 2.82 -10.47
CA ASN A 135 -32.53 2.97 -9.99
C ASN A 135 -32.62 3.56 -8.58
N ARG A 136 -31.50 3.64 -7.89
CA ARG A 136 -31.46 4.22 -6.53
C ARG A 136 -31.45 5.73 -6.61
N GLU A 137 -32.28 6.37 -5.81
CA GLU A 137 -32.27 7.82 -5.63
C GLU A 137 -30.89 8.32 -5.19
N PRO A 138 -30.34 9.35 -5.86
CA PRO A 138 -29.06 9.91 -5.49
C PRO A 138 -29.17 10.72 -4.18
N ILE A 139 -28.07 10.81 -3.43
CA ILE A 139 -27.96 11.71 -2.27
C ILE A 139 -27.99 13.17 -2.71
N MET A 140 -27.37 13.48 -3.87
CA MET A 140 -27.45 14.78 -4.51
C MET A 140 -27.74 14.58 -5.99
N ASP A 141 -28.79 15.21 -6.47
CA ASP A 141 -29.07 15.36 -7.90
C ASP A 141 -28.32 16.57 -8.49
N VAL A 142 -28.49 16.80 -9.78
CA VAL A 142 -27.85 17.93 -10.48
C VAL A 142 -28.23 19.29 -9.92
N ASN A 143 -29.44 19.45 -9.37
CA ASN A 143 -29.90 20.73 -8.81
C ASN A 143 -29.18 21.02 -7.50
N ARG A 144 -29.09 20.01 -6.61
CA ARG A 144 -28.33 20.14 -5.35
C ARG A 144 -26.84 20.37 -5.60
N ILE A 145 -26.26 19.72 -6.63
CA ILE A 145 -24.86 19.95 -7.03
C ILE A 145 -24.66 21.42 -7.46
N ARG A 146 -25.59 21.99 -8.22
CA ARG A 146 -25.54 23.40 -8.66
C ARG A 146 -25.66 24.42 -7.53
N GLU A 147 -26.31 24.07 -6.45
CA GLU A 147 -26.36 24.92 -5.25
C GLU A 147 -25.00 24.98 -4.54
N LEU A 148 -24.24 23.88 -4.58
CA LEU A 148 -22.97 23.75 -3.90
C LEU A 148 -21.78 24.20 -4.76
N LEU A 149 -21.75 23.78 -6.05
CA LEU A 149 -20.64 24.06 -6.97
C LEU A 149 -20.96 25.27 -7.85
N PRO A 150 -20.00 26.19 -8.05
CA PRO A 150 -20.18 27.33 -8.96
C PRO A 150 -20.12 26.95 -10.44
N HIS A 151 -19.62 25.77 -10.77
CA HIS A 151 -19.46 25.28 -12.13
C HIS A 151 -20.79 25.19 -12.88
N ARG A 152 -20.78 25.55 -14.17
CA ARG A 152 -21.93 25.47 -15.08
C ARG A 152 -21.46 24.86 -16.41
N TYR A 153 -22.43 24.56 -17.31
CA TYR A 153 -22.11 24.11 -18.65
C TYR A 153 -21.08 25.04 -19.33
N PRO A 154 -20.06 24.51 -20.02
CA PRO A 154 -19.79 23.08 -20.25
C PRO A 154 -18.88 22.45 -19.17
N PHE A 155 -18.62 23.11 -18.06
CA PHE A 155 -17.59 22.72 -17.09
C PHE A 155 -18.14 22.07 -15.81
N GLN A 156 -19.43 21.87 -15.70
CA GLN A 156 -20.01 21.03 -14.66
C GLN A 156 -19.93 19.57 -15.10
N LEU A 157 -19.07 18.79 -14.44
CA LEU A 157 -18.74 17.41 -14.88
C LEU A 157 -19.33 16.31 -13.97
N VAL A 158 -20.01 16.67 -12.87
CA VAL A 158 -20.63 15.69 -11.97
C VAL A 158 -22.14 15.75 -12.13
N ASP A 159 -22.77 14.59 -12.40
CA ASP A 159 -24.21 14.49 -12.63
C ASP A 159 -24.98 14.20 -11.36
N LYS A 160 -24.42 13.36 -10.47
CA LYS A 160 -25.03 13.00 -9.18
C LYS A 160 -24.01 12.52 -8.16
N VAL A 161 -24.40 12.52 -6.89
CA VAL A 161 -23.65 11.92 -5.78
C VAL A 161 -24.48 10.77 -5.21
N ILE A 162 -23.89 9.59 -5.09
CA ILE A 162 -24.58 8.37 -4.69
C ILE A 162 -24.19 7.87 -3.30
N GLU A 163 -23.05 8.35 -2.76
CA GLU A 163 -22.60 7.99 -1.43
C GLU A 163 -21.76 9.13 -0.81
N ILE A 164 -21.94 9.38 0.49
CA ILE A 164 -21.15 10.32 1.28
C ILE A 164 -20.86 9.67 2.63
N GLY A 165 -19.58 9.58 2.97
CA GLY A 165 -19.09 9.18 4.29
C GLY A 165 -18.42 10.32 5.03
N ALA A 166 -17.85 10.03 6.19
CA ALA A 166 -17.18 11.05 7.02
C ALA A 166 -15.97 11.69 6.32
N ASN A 167 -15.26 10.92 5.50
CA ASN A 167 -14.03 11.35 4.81
C ASN A 167 -13.98 10.97 3.33
N TYR A 168 -15.09 10.53 2.74
CA TYR A 168 -15.15 10.17 1.33
C TYR A 168 -16.49 10.50 0.69
N ILE A 169 -16.48 10.56 -0.64
CA ILE A 169 -17.66 10.81 -1.46
C ILE A 169 -17.58 9.97 -2.73
N VAL A 170 -18.75 9.56 -3.24
CA VAL A 170 -18.88 8.86 -4.51
C VAL A 170 -19.78 9.66 -5.46
N GLY A 171 -19.18 10.16 -6.52
CA GLY A 171 -19.87 10.89 -7.60
C GLY A 171 -20.02 10.07 -8.86
N VAL A 172 -20.92 10.48 -9.73
CA VAL A 172 -21.21 9.85 -11.02
C VAL A 172 -21.21 10.89 -12.13
N LYS A 173 -20.60 10.54 -13.29
CA LYS A 173 -20.76 11.25 -14.55
C LYS A 173 -21.11 10.27 -15.65
N ASN A 174 -22.15 10.57 -16.41
CA ASN A 174 -22.44 9.90 -17.66
C ASN A 174 -21.72 10.60 -18.81
N VAL A 175 -20.88 9.87 -19.54
CA VAL A 175 -20.16 10.39 -20.69
C VAL A 175 -20.99 10.21 -21.94
N THR A 176 -21.67 11.27 -22.39
CA THR A 176 -22.53 11.18 -23.59
C THR A 176 -21.78 11.63 -24.84
N ALA A 177 -22.30 11.24 -26.02
CA ALA A 177 -21.74 11.70 -27.29
C ALA A 177 -21.90 13.22 -27.51
N ASN A 178 -22.78 13.88 -26.73
CA ASN A 178 -23.06 15.32 -26.81
C ASN A 178 -22.09 16.19 -25.99
N GLU A 179 -21.07 15.60 -25.37
CA GLU A 179 -20.08 16.37 -24.64
C GLU A 179 -19.27 17.26 -25.60
N PRO A 180 -19.12 18.58 -25.30
CA PRO A 180 -18.53 19.54 -26.23
C PRO A 180 -17.07 19.23 -26.55
N PHE A 181 -16.33 18.57 -25.65
CA PHE A 181 -14.93 18.24 -25.87
C PHE A 181 -14.70 17.20 -26.96
N PHE A 182 -15.71 16.39 -27.32
CA PHE A 182 -15.59 15.40 -28.40
C PHE A 182 -15.55 16.04 -29.80
N GLN A 183 -15.90 17.31 -29.94
CA GLN A 183 -15.74 18.04 -31.20
C GLN A 183 -14.26 18.17 -31.60
N GLY A 184 -13.37 18.19 -30.63
CA GLY A 184 -11.92 18.35 -30.84
C GLY A 184 -11.05 17.18 -30.34
N HIS A 185 -11.56 16.36 -29.44
CA HIS A 185 -10.72 15.34 -28.76
C HIS A 185 -11.30 13.91 -28.86
N PHE A 186 -11.27 13.22 -29.97
CA PHE A 186 -10.85 13.59 -31.33
C PHE A 186 -12.02 13.29 -32.30
N PRO A 187 -12.17 14.01 -33.41
CA PRO A 187 -13.34 13.86 -34.28
C PRO A 187 -13.59 12.43 -34.81
N GLN A 188 -12.52 11.66 -35.07
CA GLN A 188 -12.63 10.29 -35.58
C GLN A 188 -12.53 9.21 -34.50
N GLU A 189 -12.02 9.55 -33.32
CA GLU A 189 -11.91 8.64 -32.17
C GLU A 189 -12.20 9.43 -30.90
N PRO A 190 -13.48 9.57 -30.51
CA PRO A 190 -13.86 10.38 -29.37
C PRO A 190 -13.37 9.73 -28.07
N VAL A 191 -12.53 10.46 -27.35
CA VAL A 191 -11.97 10.07 -26.05
C VAL A 191 -12.13 11.24 -25.08
N MET A 192 -12.65 11.00 -23.89
CA MET A 192 -12.73 12.04 -22.86
C MET A 192 -11.31 12.47 -22.45
N PRO A 193 -10.98 13.78 -22.49
CA PRO A 193 -9.69 14.27 -22.02
C PRO A 193 -9.39 13.81 -20.61
N GLY A 194 -8.21 13.22 -20.39
CA GLY A 194 -7.82 12.72 -19.08
C GLY A 194 -7.82 13.82 -18.00
N VAL A 195 -7.41 15.03 -18.36
CA VAL A 195 -7.41 16.19 -17.46
C VAL A 195 -8.81 16.54 -16.97
N LEU A 196 -9.85 16.31 -17.78
CA LEU A 196 -11.24 16.53 -17.37
C LEU A 196 -11.75 15.42 -16.41
N GLN A 197 -11.16 14.22 -16.46
CA GLN A 197 -11.43 13.19 -15.43
C GLN A 197 -10.89 13.62 -14.08
N VAL A 198 -9.70 14.24 -14.04
CA VAL A 198 -9.11 14.80 -12.81
C VAL A 198 -9.94 15.97 -12.30
N GLU A 199 -10.41 16.85 -13.19
CA GLU A 199 -11.32 17.94 -12.81
C GLU A 199 -12.64 17.44 -12.23
N ALA A 200 -13.28 16.47 -12.87
CA ALA A 200 -14.52 15.85 -12.36
C ALA A 200 -14.32 15.18 -10.99
N MET A 201 -13.16 14.58 -10.79
CA MET A 201 -12.74 14.02 -9.51
C MET A 201 -12.61 15.10 -8.42
N ALA A 202 -12.02 16.24 -8.77
CA ALA A 202 -11.90 17.38 -7.86
C ALA A 202 -13.23 18.04 -7.56
N GLN A 203 -14.12 18.20 -8.53
CA GLN A 203 -15.48 18.66 -8.31
C GLN A 203 -16.23 17.73 -7.35
N THR A 204 -16.09 16.40 -7.54
CA THR A 204 -16.65 15.41 -6.60
C THR A 204 -16.10 15.61 -5.18
N GLY A 205 -14.79 15.77 -5.03
CA GLY A 205 -14.15 16.06 -3.73
C GLY A 205 -14.59 17.40 -3.14
N GLY A 206 -14.77 18.43 -3.99
CA GLY A 206 -15.29 19.72 -3.60
C GLY A 206 -16.70 19.66 -2.98
N LEU A 207 -17.57 18.79 -3.52
CA LEU A 207 -18.90 18.55 -2.97
C LEU A 207 -18.85 17.99 -1.54
N LEU A 208 -17.90 17.12 -1.22
CA LEU A 208 -17.71 16.62 0.15
C LEU A 208 -17.43 17.76 1.12
N VAL A 209 -16.57 18.68 0.73
CA VAL A 209 -16.18 19.82 1.58
C VAL A 209 -17.27 20.85 1.67
N LEU A 210 -17.84 21.27 0.54
CA LEU A 210 -18.86 22.30 0.47
C LEU A 210 -20.16 21.86 1.15
N ASN A 211 -20.47 20.55 1.18
CA ASN A 211 -21.62 20.03 1.92
C ASN A 211 -21.44 20.10 3.46
N SER A 212 -20.23 20.36 3.94
CA SER A 212 -19.92 20.43 5.38
C SER A 212 -19.77 21.85 5.91
N VAL A 213 -19.93 22.89 5.08
CA VAL A 213 -19.82 24.30 5.45
C VAL A 213 -21.15 25.00 5.36
N ASP A 214 -21.33 26.00 6.21
CA ASP A 214 -22.46 26.95 6.10
C ASP A 214 -22.20 27.93 4.94
N GLU A 215 -23.23 28.30 4.20
CA GLU A 215 -23.18 29.23 3.06
C GLU A 215 -22.16 28.80 1.97
N PRO A 216 -22.27 27.56 1.40
CA PRO A 216 -21.29 27.00 0.45
C PRO A 216 -21.07 27.88 -0.79
N GLU A 217 -22.09 28.67 -1.20
CA GLU A 217 -22.03 29.63 -2.31
C GLU A 217 -21.00 30.76 -2.07
N ARG A 218 -20.59 30.96 -0.83
CA ARG A 218 -19.55 31.94 -0.48
C ARG A 218 -18.13 31.41 -0.55
N TYR A 219 -17.94 30.16 -0.99
CA TYR A 219 -16.61 29.56 -1.07
C TYR A 219 -16.21 29.28 -2.52
N SER A 220 -14.94 29.51 -2.81
CA SER A 220 -14.28 29.09 -4.04
C SER A 220 -13.21 28.06 -3.72
N THR A 221 -13.04 27.11 -4.64
CA THR A 221 -12.05 26.06 -4.52
C THR A 221 -11.04 26.16 -5.66
N TYR A 222 -9.74 26.12 -5.32
CA TYR A 222 -8.67 26.26 -6.29
C TYR A 222 -7.67 25.13 -6.14
N PHE A 223 -7.28 24.51 -7.25
CA PHE A 223 -6.17 23.56 -7.23
C PHE A 223 -4.88 24.24 -6.77
N MET A 224 -4.17 23.58 -5.87
CA MET A 224 -2.82 23.96 -5.46
C MET A 224 -1.79 23.00 -6.06
N LYS A 225 -2.14 21.71 -6.17
CA LYS A 225 -1.22 20.67 -6.60
C LYS A 225 -1.99 19.45 -7.09
N ILE A 226 -1.43 18.76 -8.09
CA ILE A 226 -1.92 17.49 -8.61
C ILE A 226 -0.71 16.57 -8.74
N ASP A 227 -0.78 15.39 -8.11
CA ASP A 227 0.28 14.39 -8.09
C ASP A 227 -0.21 13.01 -8.49
N GLY A 228 0.74 12.14 -8.86
CA GLY A 228 0.50 10.71 -9.02
C GLY A 228 -0.58 10.36 -10.04
N VAL A 229 -0.88 11.25 -10.98
CA VAL A 229 -1.92 11.05 -11.99
C VAL A 229 -1.52 9.88 -12.89
N LYS A 230 -2.43 8.93 -13.04
CA LYS A 230 -2.28 7.81 -13.98
C LYS A 230 -3.58 7.57 -14.73
N PHE A 231 -3.50 7.65 -16.05
CA PHE A 231 -4.56 7.26 -16.95
C PHE A 231 -4.32 5.83 -17.41
N ARG A 232 -5.26 4.94 -17.08
CA ARG A 232 -5.07 3.49 -17.27
C ARG A 232 -5.81 2.95 -18.49
N GLN A 233 -6.95 3.57 -18.81
CA GLN A 233 -7.76 3.21 -19.97
C GLN A 233 -8.41 4.45 -20.57
N LYS A 234 -8.76 4.38 -21.87
CA LYS A 234 -9.57 5.41 -22.53
C LYS A 234 -10.98 5.41 -21.95
N VAL A 235 -11.56 6.57 -21.83
CA VAL A 235 -12.97 6.81 -21.51
C VAL A 235 -13.62 7.34 -22.78
N VAL A 236 -14.72 6.70 -23.19
CA VAL A 236 -15.37 6.95 -24.47
C VAL A 236 -16.86 7.26 -24.28
N PRO A 237 -17.55 7.82 -25.29
CA PRO A 237 -19.00 8.01 -25.24
C PRO A 237 -19.73 6.70 -24.90
N GLY A 238 -20.67 6.76 -23.97
CA GLY A 238 -21.43 5.62 -23.45
C GLY A 238 -20.90 5.09 -22.11
N ASP A 239 -19.69 5.48 -21.68
CA ASP A 239 -19.17 5.11 -20.37
C ASP A 239 -19.90 5.88 -19.25
N THR A 240 -20.04 5.23 -18.09
CA THR A 240 -20.42 5.87 -16.82
C THR A 240 -19.22 5.86 -15.90
N LEU A 241 -18.77 7.04 -15.51
CA LEU A 241 -17.68 7.22 -14.57
C LEU A 241 -18.20 7.24 -13.14
N ILE A 242 -17.61 6.41 -12.28
CA ILE A 242 -17.82 6.44 -10.84
C ILE A 242 -16.55 6.98 -10.19
N PHE A 243 -16.67 8.12 -9.52
CA PHE A 243 -15.58 8.75 -8.78
C PHE A 243 -15.67 8.35 -7.32
N ARG A 244 -14.60 7.76 -6.78
CA ARG A 244 -14.40 7.62 -5.34
C ARG A 244 -13.27 8.53 -4.92
N VAL A 245 -13.61 9.53 -4.09
CA VAL A 245 -12.65 10.54 -3.61
C VAL A 245 -12.61 10.51 -2.10
N GLU A 246 -11.43 10.47 -1.52
CA GLU A 246 -11.19 10.37 -0.08
C GLU A 246 -10.29 11.51 0.41
N LEU A 247 -10.65 12.10 1.55
CA LEU A 247 -9.77 13.00 2.30
C LEU A 247 -8.63 12.18 2.93
N MET A 248 -7.40 12.52 2.61
CA MET A 248 -6.20 11.87 3.14
C MET A 248 -5.84 12.34 4.55
N ALA A 249 -6.29 13.53 4.91
CA ALA A 249 -6.09 14.15 6.22
C ALA A 249 -7.22 15.14 6.51
N PRO A 250 -7.45 15.49 7.79
CA PRO A 250 -8.39 16.57 8.14
C PRO A 250 -8.01 17.87 7.46
N ILE A 251 -9.02 18.63 7.02
CA ILE A 251 -8.85 19.96 6.41
C ILE A 251 -8.19 20.90 7.42
N ARG A 252 -7.12 21.57 7.03
CA ARG A 252 -6.40 22.53 7.87
C ARG A 252 -6.17 23.82 7.10
N ARG A 253 -6.54 24.96 7.71
CA ARG A 253 -6.38 26.32 7.11
C ARG A 253 -6.99 26.43 5.70
N GLY A 254 -8.11 25.76 5.47
CA GLY A 254 -8.77 25.73 4.17
C GLY A 254 -8.07 24.86 3.12
N ILE A 255 -7.07 24.06 3.50
CA ILE A 255 -6.38 23.15 2.57
C ILE A 255 -6.91 21.73 2.75
N SER A 256 -7.39 21.13 1.68
CA SER A 256 -7.78 19.73 1.59
C SER A 256 -6.77 18.95 0.75
N THR A 257 -6.39 17.76 1.22
CA THR A 257 -5.59 16.80 0.45
C THR A 257 -6.43 15.56 0.21
N MET A 258 -6.61 15.21 -1.04
CA MET A 258 -7.51 14.14 -1.45
C MET A 258 -6.83 13.16 -2.37
N LYS A 259 -7.33 11.93 -2.36
CA LYS A 259 -7.00 10.88 -3.31
C LYS A 259 -8.26 10.42 -4.00
N GLY A 260 -8.20 10.31 -5.31
CA GLY A 260 -9.35 9.89 -6.09
C GLY A 260 -9.05 8.77 -7.06
N TYR A 261 -10.08 7.98 -7.30
CA TYR A 261 -10.12 6.94 -8.32
C TYR A 261 -11.36 7.12 -9.20
N VAL A 262 -11.18 6.90 -10.49
CA VAL A 262 -12.27 6.89 -11.47
C VAL A 262 -12.44 5.48 -12.00
N PHE A 263 -13.66 4.99 -11.99
CA PHE A 263 -13.99 3.65 -12.46
C PHE A 263 -14.93 3.70 -13.66
N VAL A 264 -14.76 2.75 -14.58
CA VAL A 264 -15.76 2.34 -15.56
C VAL A 264 -16.06 0.86 -15.32
N GLY A 265 -17.27 0.55 -14.88
CA GLY A 265 -17.57 -0.74 -14.31
C GLY A 265 -16.67 -1.02 -13.09
N GLU A 266 -15.99 -2.16 -13.07
CA GLU A 266 -15.08 -2.55 -11.99
C GLU A 266 -13.62 -2.08 -12.21
N LYS A 267 -13.32 -1.44 -13.35
CA LYS A 267 -11.94 -1.10 -13.72
C LYS A 267 -11.61 0.33 -13.38
N VAL A 268 -10.46 0.54 -12.72
CA VAL A 268 -9.88 1.87 -12.53
C VAL A 268 -9.38 2.39 -13.87
N VAL A 269 -9.92 3.50 -14.34
CA VAL A 269 -9.51 4.18 -15.57
C VAL A 269 -8.58 5.37 -15.32
N CYS A 270 -8.73 6.02 -14.16
CA CYS A 270 -7.85 7.13 -13.74
C CYS A 270 -7.66 7.10 -12.22
N GLU A 271 -6.50 7.54 -11.76
CA GLU A 271 -6.22 7.82 -10.35
C GLU A 271 -5.41 9.10 -10.24
N ALA A 272 -5.61 9.85 -9.15
CA ALA A 272 -4.85 11.06 -8.85
C ALA A 272 -4.84 11.35 -7.34
N GLU A 273 -3.81 12.07 -6.90
CA GLU A 273 -3.78 12.77 -5.61
C GLU A 273 -3.77 14.26 -5.90
N PHE A 274 -4.56 15.04 -5.18
CA PHE A 274 -4.65 16.47 -5.39
C PHE A 274 -4.86 17.23 -4.09
N MET A 275 -4.42 18.47 -4.13
CA MET A 275 -4.57 19.43 -3.04
C MET A 275 -5.34 20.63 -3.56
N ALA A 276 -6.34 21.05 -2.80
CA ALA A 276 -7.15 22.23 -3.13
C ALA A 276 -7.23 23.16 -1.92
N GLN A 277 -7.25 24.45 -2.21
CA GLN A 277 -7.54 25.49 -1.23
C GLN A 277 -9.00 25.93 -1.35
N ILE A 278 -9.64 26.01 -0.19
CA ILE A 278 -11.03 26.44 -0.04
C ILE A 278 -10.99 27.83 0.59
N VAL A 279 -11.47 28.82 -0.13
CA VAL A 279 -11.39 30.24 0.26
C VAL A 279 -12.80 30.81 0.36
N LYS A 280 -13.09 31.44 1.52
CA LYS A 280 -14.34 32.18 1.66
C LYS A 280 -14.24 33.48 0.88
N ASN A 281 -15.17 33.70 -0.04
CA ASN A 281 -15.28 34.94 -0.79
C ASN A 281 -15.69 36.11 0.14
N LYS A 282 -15.20 37.29 -0.13
CA LYS A 282 -15.50 38.49 0.66
C LYS A 282 -16.96 38.91 0.55
#